data_e32c8873193457ea95a008f8bda39fc8
#
_entry.id   e32c8873193457ea95a008f8bda39fc8
#
_cell.length_a   1.000
_cell.length_b   1.000
_cell.length_c   1.000
_cell.angle_alpha   90.00
_cell.angle_beta   90.00
_cell.angle_gamma   90.00
#
_symmetry.space_group_name_H-M   'P 1'
#
loop_
_entity.id
_entity.type
_entity.pdbx_description
1 polymer ?
#
loop_
_entity_poly.entity_id
_entity_poly.type
_entity_poly.pdbx_seq_one_letter_code
_entity_poly.pdbx_strand_id
1 'polypeptide(L)'
;MLVAYSDIVQREHKLFDGFFLHTGPVEGKGVDDVGVPVLHFITETEIDGILALETGGAVLDYTVPVSTQILPPLPPPYGADRGLIRVWEVAGASHFDKQLWAYTTAFAVREASSPADVPIYLEQPLFCGLPINEVGQGRVAAAALHHLNKWVASGRAPESQPRIELDENYRIIRDADGLAQGGIRTPPMAAPLGINRGDECTFWGSFQEFLITDILARYPSHQSYISAVTAAAMDSVGRGTLLYEEAMLYVEDAQARSAYWFGQ
;
A
#
# COMPACT_ATOMS: atom_id res chain seq x y z
N MET A 1 8.97 8.44 -17.15
CA MET A 1 8.36 8.29 -18.50
C MET A 1 6.90 8.75 -18.51
N LEU A 2 6.02 8.29 -17.63
CA LEU A 2 4.59 8.64 -17.62
C LEU A 2 4.36 10.14 -17.38
N VAL A 3 5.11 10.77 -16.48
CA VAL A 3 5.02 12.21 -16.18
C VAL A 3 5.42 13.06 -17.39
N ALA A 4 6.54 12.74 -18.05
CA ALA A 4 6.96 13.43 -19.25
C ALA A 4 5.96 13.25 -20.41
N TYR A 5 5.33 12.07 -20.51
CA TYR A 5 4.28 11.82 -21.48
C TYR A 5 3.03 12.67 -21.18
N SER A 6 2.59 12.74 -19.92
CA SER A 6 1.40 13.50 -19.54
C SER A 6 1.58 14.99 -19.76
N ASP A 7 2.78 15.50 -19.54
CA ASP A 7 3.09 16.94 -19.73
C ASP A 7 3.05 17.39 -21.18
N ILE A 8 3.52 16.56 -22.09
CA ILE A 8 3.72 16.96 -23.49
C ILE A 8 2.65 16.36 -24.39
N VAL A 9 2.52 15.03 -24.38
CA VAL A 9 1.71 14.33 -25.39
C VAL A 9 0.23 14.34 -25.03
N GLN A 10 -0.12 14.11 -23.74
CA GLN A 10 -1.52 14.05 -23.33
C GLN A 10 -2.24 15.39 -23.49
N ARG A 11 -1.58 16.50 -23.18
CA ARG A 11 -2.15 17.85 -23.33
C ARG A 11 -2.47 18.19 -24.79
N GLU A 12 -1.62 17.76 -25.70
CA GLU A 12 -1.78 18.04 -27.12
C GLU A 12 -2.73 17.06 -27.83
N HIS A 13 -2.67 15.78 -27.46
CA HIS A 13 -3.32 14.72 -28.24
C HIS A 13 -4.42 13.95 -27.50
N LYS A 14 -4.56 14.10 -26.17
CA LYS A 14 -5.60 13.45 -25.34
C LYS A 14 -5.79 11.95 -25.65
N LEU A 15 -4.70 11.20 -25.62
CA LEU A 15 -4.72 9.79 -25.99
C LEU A 15 -5.29 8.86 -24.91
N PHE A 16 -5.30 9.31 -23.63
CA PHE A 16 -5.82 8.54 -22.51
C PHE A 16 -6.94 9.30 -21.81
N ASP A 17 -7.94 8.57 -21.34
CA ASP A 17 -9.11 9.12 -20.66
C ASP A 17 -8.90 9.26 -19.14
N GLY A 18 -7.85 8.70 -18.59
CA GLY A 18 -7.48 8.80 -17.18
C GLY A 18 -6.13 8.17 -16.88
N PHE A 19 -5.58 8.50 -15.70
CA PHE A 19 -4.29 7.97 -15.24
C PHE A 19 -4.43 7.37 -13.84
N PHE A 20 -3.91 6.15 -13.68
CA PHE A 20 -3.65 5.54 -12.39
C PHE A 20 -2.16 5.57 -12.13
N LEU A 21 -1.75 6.38 -11.16
CA LEU A 21 -0.36 6.51 -10.75
C LEU A 21 -0.16 5.65 -9.51
N HIS A 22 0.46 4.50 -9.71
CA HIS A 22 0.71 3.53 -8.65
C HIS A 22 2.15 3.65 -8.19
N THR A 23 2.32 3.91 -6.92
CA THR A 23 3.60 3.87 -6.22
C THR A 23 4.75 4.53 -7.00
N GLY A 24 4.89 5.80 -6.85
CA GLY A 24 5.99 6.53 -7.48
C GLY A 24 5.97 7.99 -7.09
N PRO A 25 7.15 8.61 -7.03
CA PRO A 25 7.24 10.01 -6.76
C PRO A 25 6.53 10.78 -7.88
N VAL A 26 5.65 11.64 -7.48
CA VAL A 26 5.03 12.57 -8.40
C VAL A 26 5.76 13.89 -8.26
N GLU A 27 7.01 13.92 -8.64
CA GLU A 27 7.64 15.17 -9.00
C GLU A 27 7.16 15.57 -10.38
N GLY A 28 6.44 16.62 -10.46
CA GLY A 28 6.19 17.22 -11.73
C GLY A 28 4.97 18.12 -11.69
N LYS A 29 5.20 19.33 -12.03
CA LYS A 29 4.17 20.33 -12.34
C LYS A 29 3.21 19.88 -13.46
N GLY A 30 3.41 18.68 -14.02
CA GLY A 30 2.79 18.20 -15.23
C GLY A 30 1.54 17.34 -15.06
N VAL A 31 1.41 16.64 -13.92
CA VAL A 31 0.25 15.76 -13.69
C VAL A 31 -0.97 16.55 -13.26
N ASP A 32 -0.77 17.78 -12.79
CA ASP A 32 -1.80 18.62 -12.18
C ASP A 32 -2.82 19.18 -13.18
N ASP A 33 -2.56 19.10 -14.48
CA ASP A 33 -3.42 19.69 -15.51
C ASP A 33 -3.39 18.91 -16.82
N VAL A 34 -3.54 17.61 -16.74
CA VAL A 34 -3.64 16.75 -17.95
C VAL A 34 -5.04 16.73 -18.56
N GLY A 35 -6.01 17.39 -17.92
CA GLY A 35 -7.38 17.54 -18.41
C GLY A 35 -8.23 16.26 -18.35
N VAL A 36 -7.75 15.23 -17.65
CA VAL A 36 -8.45 13.95 -17.43
C VAL A 36 -8.28 13.49 -15.99
N PRO A 37 -9.16 12.60 -15.48
CA PRO A 37 -9.06 12.05 -14.13
C PRO A 37 -7.69 11.42 -13.84
N VAL A 38 -7.14 11.74 -12.69
CA VAL A 38 -5.89 11.18 -12.18
C VAL A 38 -6.13 10.65 -10.77
N LEU A 39 -5.83 9.39 -10.54
CA LEU A 39 -5.83 8.78 -9.23
C LEU A 39 -4.41 8.38 -8.83
N HIS A 40 -3.88 9.05 -7.82
CA HIS A 40 -2.60 8.71 -7.19
C HIS A 40 -2.84 7.67 -6.11
N PHE A 41 -2.10 6.58 -6.18
CA PHE A 41 -2.15 5.49 -5.21
C PHE A 41 -0.79 5.38 -4.52
N ILE A 42 -0.78 5.58 -3.21
CA ILE A 42 0.41 5.81 -2.41
C ILE A 42 0.42 4.83 -1.24
N THR A 43 1.60 4.29 -0.92
CA THR A 43 1.85 3.49 0.27
C THR A 43 2.74 4.24 1.26
N GLU A 44 2.97 3.69 2.45
CA GLU A 44 3.89 4.30 3.41
C GLU A 44 5.32 4.40 2.87
N THR A 45 5.72 3.46 1.98
CA THR A 45 7.05 3.49 1.36
C THR A 45 7.29 4.78 0.60
N GLU A 46 6.29 5.31 -0.11
CA GLU A 46 6.42 6.55 -0.87
C GLU A 46 6.36 7.79 0.03
N ILE A 47 5.78 7.67 1.21
CA ILE A 47 5.69 8.80 2.16
C ILE A 47 6.98 8.98 2.94
N ASP A 48 7.56 7.92 3.49
CA ASP A 48 8.73 8.00 4.38
C ASP A 48 9.94 7.20 3.85
N GLY A 49 9.74 6.23 2.97
CA GLY A 49 10.78 5.32 2.51
C GLY A 49 11.53 5.76 1.26
N ILE A 50 10.86 6.37 0.28
CA ILE A 50 11.46 6.76 -1.02
C ILE A 50 11.87 8.25 -1.06
N LEU A 51 11.34 9.08 -0.19
CA LEU A 51 11.77 10.49 -0.09
C LEU A 51 13.30 10.64 0.03
N ALA A 52 13.96 9.59 0.51
CA ALA A 52 15.40 9.49 0.56
C ALA A 52 16.07 9.38 -0.84
N LEU A 53 15.39 8.87 -1.85
CA LEU A 53 15.95 8.66 -3.19
C LEU A 53 15.97 9.91 -4.06
N GLU A 54 15.10 10.88 -3.80
CA GLU A 54 14.86 12.00 -4.71
C GLU A 54 15.55 13.31 -4.35
N THR A 55 16.13 13.41 -3.16
CA THR A 55 16.80 14.63 -2.72
C THR A 55 18.17 14.88 -3.33
N GLY A 56 18.34 14.59 -4.62
CA GLY A 56 19.47 15.12 -5.37
C GLY A 56 20.76 14.33 -5.25
N GLY A 57 20.77 13.07 -5.61
CA GLY A 57 22.01 12.36 -5.92
C GLY A 57 22.72 11.71 -4.73
N ALA A 58 22.07 11.57 -3.58
CA ALA A 58 22.53 10.66 -2.55
C ALA A 58 22.28 9.25 -3.03
N VAL A 59 23.34 8.53 -3.39
CA VAL A 59 23.27 7.08 -3.65
C VAL A 59 22.79 6.44 -2.35
N LEU A 60 21.62 5.79 -2.38
CA LEU A 60 21.19 4.97 -1.25
C LEU A 60 22.26 3.91 -0.98
N ASP A 61 22.81 3.94 0.20
CA ASP A 61 23.60 2.84 0.69
C ASP A 61 22.63 1.73 1.13
N TYR A 62 22.39 0.77 0.27
CA TYR A 62 21.51 -0.38 0.53
C TYR A 62 22.01 -1.28 1.67
N THR A 63 23.21 -1.02 2.21
CA THR A 63 23.75 -1.73 3.37
C THR A 63 23.33 -1.10 4.69
N VAL A 64 22.73 0.10 4.65
CA VAL A 64 22.29 0.86 5.83
C VAL A 64 20.78 0.95 5.82
N PRO A 65 20.06 0.62 6.91
CA PRO A 65 18.62 0.81 7.00
C PRO A 65 18.23 2.25 6.63
N VAL A 66 17.22 2.41 5.79
CA VAL A 66 16.74 3.74 5.33
C VAL A 66 16.40 4.64 6.53
N SER A 67 15.86 4.06 7.61
CA SER A 67 15.56 4.74 8.86
C SER A 67 16.76 5.39 9.56
N THR A 68 17.99 5.04 9.19
CA THR A 68 19.23 5.62 9.74
C THR A 68 19.87 6.69 8.86
N GLN A 69 19.33 6.89 7.66
CA GLN A 69 19.80 7.93 6.75
C GLN A 69 19.12 9.25 7.14
N ILE A 70 19.91 10.20 7.64
CA ILE A 70 19.43 11.53 8.03
C ILE A 70 19.24 12.35 6.76
N LEU A 71 18.04 12.33 6.22
CA LEU A 71 17.63 13.21 5.14
C LEU A 71 16.74 14.32 5.69
N PRO A 72 16.80 15.53 5.14
CA PRO A 72 15.89 16.57 5.55
C PRO A 72 14.46 16.13 5.27
N PRO A 73 13.52 16.36 6.19
CA PRO A 73 12.11 16.09 5.95
C PRO A 73 11.62 16.93 4.77
N LEU A 74 11.03 16.27 3.78
CA LEU A 74 10.40 16.93 2.64
C LEU A 74 8.87 16.84 2.80
N PRO A 75 8.14 17.88 2.39
CA PRO A 75 6.70 17.79 2.35
C PRO A 75 6.29 16.64 1.41
N PRO A 76 5.21 15.92 1.74
CA PRO A 76 4.70 14.89 0.85
C PRO A 76 4.54 15.45 -0.56
N PRO A 77 5.08 14.79 -1.59
CA PRO A 77 5.03 15.27 -2.97
C PRO A 77 3.61 15.31 -3.54
N TYR A 78 2.65 14.80 -2.79
CA TYR A 78 1.25 14.66 -3.21
C TYR A 78 0.41 15.77 -2.61
N GLY A 79 -0.08 16.65 -3.43
CA GLY A 79 -1.04 17.67 -3.01
C GLY A 79 -2.36 17.08 -2.48
N ALA A 80 -3.23 17.92 -1.99
CA ALA A 80 -4.60 17.54 -1.64
C ALA A 80 -5.40 17.12 -2.89
N ASP A 81 -6.49 16.40 -2.67
CA ASP A 81 -7.52 16.20 -3.70
C ASP A 81 -7.94 17.53 -4.30
N ARG A 82 -7.94 17.64 -5.60
CA ARG A 82 -8.34 18.85 -6.31
C ARG A 82 -8.81 18.55 -7.73
N GLY A 83 -9.83 19.24 -8.21
CA GLY A 83 -10.30 19.12 -9.59
C GLY A 83 -10.40 17.65 -10.05
N LEU A 84 -9.59 17.29 -11.03
CA LEU A 84 -9.50 15.96 -11.61
C LEU A 84 -8.45 15.06 -10.93
N ILE A 85 -8.01 15.37 -9.71
CA ILE A 85 -7.02 14.59 -8.97
C ILE A 85 -7.63 14.05 -7.69
N ARG A 86 -7.40 12.76 -7.43
CA ARG A 86 -7.66 12.08 -6.14
C ARG A 86 -6.40 11.37 -5.70
N VAL A 87 -6.17 11.38 -4.39
CA VAL A 87 -5.00 10.73 -3.79
C VAL A 87 -5.49 9.74 -2.74
N TRP A 88 -5.11 8.49 -2.91
CA TRP A 88 -5.40 7.41 -1.99
C TRP A 88 -4.11 6.96 -1.32
N GLU A 89 -4.05 7.05 0.00
CA GLU A 89 -2.91 6.62 0.82
C GLU A 89 -3.31 5.40 1.65
N VAL A 90 -2.58 4.31 1.50
CA VAL A 90 -2.87 3.04 2.18
C VAL A 90 -1.96 2.89 3.39
N ALA A 91 -2.56 3.00 4.58
CA ALA A 91 -1.85 2.87 5.85
C ALA A 91 -1.27 1.45 6.02
N GLY A 92 -0.06 1.38 6.54
CA GLY A 92 0.67 0.14 6.78
C GLY A 92 1.22 -0.53 5.52
N ALA A 93 0.83 -0.08 4.32
CA ALA A 93 1.21 -0.73 3.08
C ALA A 93 2.64 -0.38 2.63
N SER A 94 3.30 -1.35 2.01
CA SER A 94 4.59 -1.17 1.34
C SER A 94 4.43 -1.18 -0.18
N HIS A 95 5.46 -0.68 -0.87
CA HIS A 95 5.53 -0.70 -2.34
C HIS A 95 5.42 -2.11 -2.91
N PHE A 96 6.02 -3.09 -2.25
CA PHE A 96 6.04 -4.49 -2.66
C PHE A 96 5.72 -5.37 -1.44
N ASP A 97 4.51 -5.88 -1.38
CA ASP A 97 4.03 -6.68 -0.24
C ASP A 97 4.01 -8.19 -0.55
N LYS A 98 3.60 -8.97 0.44
CA LYS A 98 3.50 -10.43 0.35
C LYS A 98 2.58 -10.90 -0.78
N GLN A 99 1.50 -10.17 -1.06
CA GLN A 99 0.55 -10.51 -2.11
C GLN A 99 1.21 -10.34 -3.49
N LEU A 100 1.87 -9.21 -3.71
CA LEU A 100 2.58 -8.94 -4.97
C LEU A 100 3.76 -9.89 -5.14
N TRP A 101 4.47 -10.21 -4.05
CA TRP A 101 5.53 -11.22 -4.08
C TRP A 101 4.99 -12.60 -4.51
N ALA A 102 3.89 -13.07 -3.92
CA ALA A 102 3.28 -14.35 -4.29
C ALA A 102 2.85 -14.37 -5.76
N TYR A 103 2.26 -13.28 -6.25
CA TYR A 103 1.86 -13.13 -7.65
C TYR A 103 3.07 -13.18 -8.59
N THR A 104 4.11 -12.40 -8.33
CA THR A 104 5.31 -12.34 -9.18
C THR A 104 6.07 -13.67 -9.16
N THR A 105 6.10 -14.35 -8.03
CA THR A 105 6.69 -15.69 -7.91
C THR A 105 5.91 -16.71 -8.75
N ALA A 106 4.59 -16.73 -8.64
CA ALA A 106 3.74 -17.63 -9.44
C ALA A 106 3.90 -17.36 -10.94
N PHE A 107 3.98 -16.08 -11.33
CA PHE A 107 4.26 -15.67 -12.69
C PHE A 107 5.63 -16.17 -13.17
N ALA A 108 6.68 -15.94 -12.38
CA ALA A 108 8.04 -16.38 -12.70
C ALA A 108 8.13 -17.91 -12.86
N VAL A 109 7.47 -18.67 -11.98
CA VAL A 109 7.39 -20.13 -12.09
C VAL A 109 6.69 -20.57 -13.38
N ARG A 110 5.60 -19.91 -13.73
CA ARG A 110 4.83 -20.22 -14.96
C ARG A 110 5.62 -19.95 -16.24
N GLU A 111 6.36 -18.84 -16.26
CA GLU A 111 7.11 -18.40 -17.46
C GLU A 111 8.53 -18.99 -17.53
N ALA A 112 9.00 -19.67 -16.49
CA ALA A 112 10.33 -20.25 -16.45
C ALA A 112 10.49 -21.39 -17.48
N SER A 113 11.53 -21.32 -18.30
CA SER A 113 11.87 -22.37 -19.27
C SER A 113 12.50 -23.60 -18.60
N SER A 114 13.07 -23.41 -17.42
CA SER A 114 13.62 -24.47 -16.55
C SER A 114 13.52 -24.09 -15.07
N PRO A 115 13.57 -25.07 -14.13
CA PRO A 115 13.62 -24.78 -12.70
C PRO A 115 14.82 -23.90 -12.29
N ALA A 116 15.92 -23.94 -13.05
CA ALA A 116 17.10 -23.12 -12.81
C ALA A 116 16.90 -21.64 -13.17
N ASP A 117 15.89 -21.34 -14.00
CA ASP A 117 15.54 -19.98 -14.41
C ASP A 117 14.57 -19.33 -13.43
N VAL A 118 14.03 -20.10 -12.47
CA VAL A 118 13.19 -19.54 -11.41
C VAL A 118 14.11 -18.81 -10.42
N PRO A 119 14.01 -17.50 -10.30
CA PRO A 119 14.85 -16.74 -9.36
C PRO A 119 14.67 -17.27 -7.94
N ILE A 120 15.63 -16.97 -7.08
CA ILE A 120 15.76 -17.32 -5.65
C ILE A 120 14.53 -16.93 -4.78
N TYR A 121 13.44 -16.50 -5.38
CA TYR A 121 12.22 -15.95 -4.75
C TYR A 121 11.20 -17.00 -4.30
N LEU A 122 11.53 -18.30 -4.34
CA LEU A 122 10.61 -19.35 -3.88
C LEU A 122 10.45 -19.39 -2.36
N GLU A 123 11.46 -18.92 -1.63
CA GLU A 123 11.37 -18.76 -0.19
C GLU A 123 11.02 -17.28 0.11
N GLN A 124 10.04 -17.06 0.97
CA GLN A 124 9.69 -15.69 1.39
C GLN A 124 10.94 -15.02 1.96
N PRO A 125 11.46 -13.98 1.33
CA PRO A 125 12.68 -13.37 1.80
C PRO A 125 12.42 -12.63 3.11
N LEU A 126 13.32 -12.82 4.07
CA LEU A 126 13.41 -11.98 5.25
C LEU A 126 14.24 -10.75 4.88
N PHE A 127 13.57 -9.68 4.47
CA PHE A 127 14.24 -8.42 4.28
C PHE A 127 14.47 -7.76 5.63
N CYS A 128 15.70 -7.29 5.86
CA CYS A 128 16.14 -6.74 7.15
C CYS A 128 15.83 -7.63 8.38
N GLY A 129 15.71 -8.94 8.20
CA GLY A 129 15.46 -9.90 9.29
C GLY A 129 13.98 -10.01 9.71
N LEU A 130 13.08 -9.32 9.03
CA LEU A 130 11.63 -9.36 9.28
C LEU A 130 10.86 -9.94 8.09
N PRO A 131 9.71 -10.58 8.31
CA PRO A 131 8.79 -10.95 7.26
C PRO A 131 8.33 -9.70 6.47
N ILE A 132 8.04 -9.90 5.19
CA ILE A 132 7.51 -8.83 4.34
C ILE A 132 6.09 -8.43 4.77
N ASN A 133 5.73 -7.21 4.44
CA ASN A 133 4.43 -6.60 4.69
C ASN A 133 3.25 -7.45 4.20
N GLU A 134 2.17 -7.52 4.97
CA GLU A 134 0.97 -8.34 4.68
C GLU A 134 -0.30 -7.52 4.39
N VAL A 135 -0.21 -6.21 4.19
CA VAL A 135 -1.40 -5.35 4.03
C VAL A 135 -2.23 -5.68 2.79
N GLY A 136 -1.60 -6.14 1.71
CA GLY A 136 -2.32 -6.50 0.48
C GLY A 136 -2.81 -5.27 -0.28
N GLN A 137 -1.93 -4.32 -0.57
CA GLN A 137 -2.25 -3.07 -1.28
C GLN A 137 -2.95 -3.29 -2.63
N GLY A 138 -2.66 -4.39 -3.31
CA GLY A 138 -3.25 -4.73 -4.59
C GLY A 138 -4.79 -4.82 -4.55
N ARG A 139 -5.35 -5.22 -3.41
CA ARG A 139 -6.81 -5.30 -3.20
C ARG A 139 -7.45 -3.90 -3.16
N VAL A 140 -6.76 -2.92 -2.55
CA VAL A 140 -7.20 -1.52 -2.57
C VAL A 140 -6.99 -0.91 -3.95
N ALA A 141 -5.90 -1.24 -4.63
CA ALA A 141 -5.62 -0.80 -6.00
C ALA A 141 -6.71 -1.27 -6.99
N ALA A 142 -7.28 -2.46 -6.81
CA ALA A 142 -8.40 -2.95 -7.60
C ALA A 142 -9.64 -2.03 -7.46
N ALA A 143 -9.98 -1.62 -6.23
CA ALA A 143 -11.05 -0.66 -5.98
C ALA A 143 -10.74 0.71 -6.58
N ALA A 144 -9.50 1.19 -6.43
CA ALA A 144 -9.05 2.46 -6.99
C ALA A 144 -9.19 2.50 -8.53
N LEU A 145 -8.77 1.44 -9.22
CA LEU A 145 -8.93 1.29 -10.67
C LEU A 145 -10.42 1.23 -11.09
N HIS A 146 -11.25 0.53 -10.32
CA HIS A 146 -12.69 0.49 -10.55
C HIS A 146 -13.30 1.89 -10.44
N HIS A 147 -12.94 2.66 -9.43
CA HIS A 147 -13.40 4.03 -9.25
C HIS A 147 -12.88 4.97 -10.33
N LEU A 148 -11.63 4.85 -10.75
CA LEU A 148 -11.08 5.62 -11.86
C LEU A 148 -11.86 5.35 -13.15
N ASN A 149 -12.15 4.09 -13.47
CA ASN A 149 -12.92 3.72 -14.63
C ASN A 149 -14.34 4.32 -14.59
N LYS A 150 -15.00 4.25 -13.43
CA LYS A 150 -16.31 4.92 -13.23
C LYS A 150 -16.21 6.43 -13.40
N TRP A 151 -15.18 7.05 -12.88
CA TRP A 151 -14.98 8.49 -12.99
C TRP A 151 -14.80 8.91 -14.44
N VAL A 152 -13.96 8.22 -15.20
CA VAL A 152 -13.78 8.43 -16.64
C VAL A 152 -15.13 8.30 -17.38
N ALA A 153 -15.90 7.25 -17.09
CA ALA A 153 -17.14 6.98 -17.80
C ALA A 153 -18.30 7.92 -17.45
N SER A 154 -18.37 8.40 -16.20
CA SER A 154 -19.52 9.15 -15.68
C SER A 154 -19.23 10.61 -15.33
N GLY A 155 -17.97 11.02 -15.32
CA GLY A 155 -17.54 12.34 -14.83
C GLY A 155 -17.61 12.49 -13.30
N ARG A 156 -18.05 11.47 -12.55
CA ARG A 156 -18.20 11.53 -11.09
C ARG A 156 -16.94 11.03 -10.40
N ALA A 157 -16.20 11.94 -9.78
CA ALA A 157 -15.03 11.61 -8.99
C ALA A 157 -15.39 10.67 -7.82
N PRO A 158 -14.49 9.74 -7.43
CA PRO A 158 -14.65 9.02 -6.18
C PRO A 158 -14.58 9.98 -4.98
N GLU A 159 -15.14 9.55 -3.86
CA GLU A 159 -15.03 10.28 -2.60
C GLU A 159 -13.56 10.39 -2.17
N SER A 160 -13.25 11.52 -1.51
CA SER A 160 -11.94 11.73 -0.89
C SER A 160 -11.72 10.73 0.22
N GLN A 161 -10.53 10.15 0.27
CA GLN A 161 -10.17 9.20 1.30
C GLN A 161 -9.30 9.88 2.39
N PRO A 162 -9.31 9.35 3.62
CA PRO A 162 -8.43 9.83 4.67
C PRO A 162 -6.97 9.77 4.22
N ARG A 163 -6.17 10.73 4.69
CA ARG A 163 -4.72 10.77 4.47
C ARG A 163 -4.01 10.15 5.68
N ILE A 164 -2.84 9.58 5.46
CA ILE A 164 -1.96 9.16 6.55
C ILE A 164 -1.54 10.40 7.33
N GLU A 165 -1.62 10.33 8.66
CA GLU A 165 -1.25 11.43 9.53
C GLU A 165 0.26 11.56 9.65
N LEU A 166 0.76 12.79 9.49
CA LEU A 166 2.18 13.11 9.56
C LEU A 166 2.43 14.13 10.66
N ASP A 167 3.57 14.03 11.31
CA ASP A 167 4.06 15.03 12.26
C ASP A 167 4.64 16.25 11.53
N GLU A 168 5.15 17.21 12.31
CA GLU A 168 5.78 18.44 11.80
C GLU A 168 7.06 18.19 10.96
N ASN A 169 7.64 17.00 11.08
CA ASN A 169 8.81 16.55 10.30
C ASN A 169 8.43 15.63 9.15
N TYR A 170 7.13 15.57 8.81
CA TYR A 170 6.57 14.70 7.77
C TYR A 170 6.78 13.20 8.02
N ARG A 171 6.93 12.78 9.31
CA ARG A 171 7.01 11.38 9.69
C ARG A 171 5.63 10.84 9.99
N ILE A 172 5.40 9.59 9.65
CA ILE A 172 4.11 8.91 9.88
C ILE A 172 3.84 8.83 11.38
N ILE A 173 2.71 9.42 11.81
CA ILE A 173 2.22 9.31 13.18
C ILE A 173 1.66 7.90 13.39
N ARG A 174 2.11 7.25 14.47
CA ARG A 174 1.70 5.90 14.82
C ARG A 174 0.96 5.87 16.15
N ASP A 175 0.03 4.94 16.28
CA ASP A 175 -0.66 4.70 17.55
C ASP A 175 0.21 3.95 18.57
N ALA A 176 -0.34 3.62 19.72
CA ALA A 176 0.37 2.93 20.80
C ALA A 176 0.81 1.50 20.40
N ASP A 177 0.20 0.91 19.38
CA ASP A 177 0.54 -0.39 18.84
C ASP A 177 1.60 -0.30 17.72
N GLY A 178 1.99 0.92 17.32
CA GLY A 178 2.93 1.16 16.23
C GLY A 178 2.30 1.20 14.83
N LEU A 179 0.98 1.18 14.72
CA LEU A 179 0.26 1.24 13.46
C LEU A 179 0.06 2.69 13.01
N ALA A 180 0.18 2.95 11.71
CA ALA A 180 -0.06 4.28 11.16
C ALA A 180 -1.48 4.79 11.44
N GLN A 181 -1.59 6.08 11.77
CA GLN A 181 -2.86 6.77 11.94
C GLN A 181 -3.30 7.40 10.61
N GLY A 182 -4.63 7.52 10.44
CA GLY A 182 -5.20 8.00 9.19
C GLY A 182 -5.08 7.00 8.04
N GLY A 183 -5.17 7.49 6.80
CA GLY A 183 -5.09 6.69 5.60
C GLY A 183 -6.23 5.68 5.40
N ILE A 184 -6.19 4.96 4.29
CA ILE A 184 -7.07 3.82 4.02
C ILE A 184 -6.56 2.64 4.85
N ARG A 185 -7.36 2.20 5.83
CA ARG A 185 -7.04 1.08 6.72
C ARG A 185 -7.74 -0.19 6.24
N THR A 186 -6.98 -1.12 5.71
CA THR A 186 -7.45 -2.46 5.34
C THR A 186 -7.65 -3.34 6.58
N PRO A 187 -8.30 -4.52 6.46
CA PRO A 187 -8.48 -5.45 7.58
C PRO A 187 -7.21 -5.78 8.37
N PRO A 188 -6.00 -6.00 7.77
CA PRO A 188 -4.77 -6.17 8.54
C PRO A 188 -4.36 -4.98 9.41
N MET A 189 -4.86 -3.77 9.10
CA MET A 189 -4.62 -2.57 9.89
C MET A 189 -5.75 -2.29 10.89
N ALA A 190 -6.97 -2.70 10.60
CA ALA A 190 -8.14 -2.46 11.46
C ALA A 190 -8.39 -3.59 12.46
N ALA A 191 -7.99 -4.82 12.12
CA ALA A 191 -8.03 -6.01 12.98
C ALA A 191 -6.63 -6.68 12.97
N PRO A 192 -5.60 -6.03 13.55
CA PRO A 192 -4.21 -6.45 13.39
C PRO A 192 -3.86 -7.67 14.23
N LEU A 193 -3.01 -8.54 13.69
CA LEU A 193 -2.26 -9.58 14.41
C LEU A 193 -0.79 -9.20 14.62
N GLY A 194 -0.38 -8.05 14.14
CA GLY A 194 0.96 -7.52 14.22
C GLY A 194 1.05 -6.13 13.60
N ILE A 195 2.23 -5.58 13.59
CA ILE A 195 2.54 -4.26 13.05
C ILE A 195 2.96 -4.43 11.59
N ASN A 196 2.21 -3.86 10.67
CA ASN A 196 2.62 -3.68 9.29
C ASN A 196 3.22 -2.28 9.13
N ARG A 197 4.40 -2.21 8.52
CA ARG A 197 5.07 -0.95 8.20
C ARG A 197 5.54 -0.97 6.75
N GLY A 198 5.18 0.05 6.01
CA GLY A 198 5.63 0.24 4.63
C GLY A 198 6.91 1.06 4.51
N ASP A 199 7.27 1.80 5.55
CA ASP A 199 8.44 2.69 5.64
C ASP A 199 9.73 2.00 6.11
N GLU A 200 9.68 0.68 6.32
CA GLU A 200 10.84 -0.14 6.72
C GLU A 200 11.27 -1.10 5.62
N CYS A 201 12.50 -1.64 5.74
CA CYS A 201 13.02 -2.68 4.85
C CYS A 201 12.94 -2.32 3.36
N THR A 202 13.20 -1.06 3.04
CA THR A 202 13.13 -0.52 1.68
C THR A 202 11.73 -0.65 1.06
N PHE A 203 11.60 -1.26 -0.13
CA PHE A 203 10.32 -1.42 -0.84
C PHE A 203 9.40 -2.52 -0.29
N TRP A 204 9.94 -3.41 0.56
CA TRP A 204 9.23 -4.62 0.98
C TRP A 204 8.35 -4.38 2.21
N GLY A 205 8.66 -3.33 2.95
CA GLY A 205 8.06 -3.12 4.25
C GLY A 205 8.36 -4.25 5.22
N SER A 206 7.70 -4.24 6.35
CA SER A 206 7.85 -5.27 7.37
C SER A 206 6.50 -5.69 7.96
N PHE A 207 6.47 -6.91 8.50
CA PHE A 207 5.43 -7.39 9.38
C PHE A 207 6.05 -7.91 10.67
N GLN A 208 5.69 -7.30 11.79
CA GLN A 208 6.11 -7.75 13.12
C GLN A 208 4.88 -8.22 13.90
N GLU A 209 4.87 -9.51 14.18
CA GLU A 209 3.77 -10.15 14.88
C GLU A 209 3.67 -9.69 16.33
N PHE A 210 2.43 -9.52 16.83
CA PHE A 210 2.19 -9.28 18.26
C PHE A 210 2.47 -10.54 19.08
N LEU A 211 2.75 -10.36 20.36
CA LEU A 211 2.83 -11.48 21.28
C LEU A 211 1.48 -12.21 21.34
N ILE A 212 1.52 -13.52 21.48
CA ILE A 212 0.30 -14.35 21.56
C ILE A 212 -0.65 -13.86 22.66
N THR A 213 -0.13 -13.35 23.78
CA THR A 213 -0.89 -12.77 24.87
C THR A 213 -1.69 -11.54 24.43
N ASP A 214 -1.11 -10.70 23.57
CA ASP A 214 -1.74 -9.49 23.08
C ASP A 214 -2.80 -9.82 22.01
N ILE A 215 -2.52 -10.83 21.19
CA ILE A 215 -3.50 -11.38 20.24
C ILE A 215 -4.71 -11.93 20.97
N LEU A 216 -4.49 -12.76 22.01
CA LEU A 216 -5.59 -13.33 22.80
C LEU A 216 -6.37 -12.29 23.62
N ALA A 217 -5.71 -11.21 24.05
CA ALA A 217 -6.40 -10.10 24.70
C ALA A 217 -7.32 -9.33 23.75
N ARG A 218 -6.93 -9.22 22.46
CA ARG A 218 -7.74 -8.58 21.40
C ARG A 218 -8.83 -9.50 20.87
N TYR A 219 -8.48 -10.75 20.65
CA TYR A 219 -9.33 -11.77 20.03
C TYR A 219 -9.32 -13.04 20.89
N PRO A 220 -10.28 -13.18 21.82
CA PRO A 220 -10.33 -14.34 22.73
C PRO A 220 -10.52 -15.69 22.03
N SER A 221 -10.85 -15.71 20.75
CA SER A 221 -10.99 -16.91 19.93
C SER A 221 -10.73 -16.63 18.47
N HIS A 222 -10.42 -17.68 17.67
CA HIS A 222 -10.28 -17.57 16.22
C HIS A 222 -11.56 -16.98 15.60
N GLN A 223 -12.74 -17.39 16.07
CA GLN A 223 -14.01 -16.84 15.57
C GLN A 223 -14.15 -15.33 15.84
N SER A 224 -13.67 -14.83 17.00
CA SER A 224 -13.71 -13.39 17.29
C SER A 224 -12.77 -12.59 16.37
N TYR A 225 -11.62 -13.15 16.02
CA TYR A 225 -10.72 -12.57 15.01
C TYR A 225 -11.39 -12.53 13.63
N ILE A 226 -11.95 -13.66 13.16
CA ILE A 226 -12.68 -13.72 11.87
C ILE A 226 -13.80 -12.68 11.84
N SER A 227 -14.54 -12.52 12.92
CA SER A 227 -15.61 -11.53 13.02
C SER A 227 -15.09 -10.10 12.93
N ALA A 228 -13.96 -9.79 13.57
CA ALA A 228 -13.32 -8.48 13.50
C ALA A 228 -12.82 -8.17 12.07
N VAL A 229 -12.16 -9.14 11.42
CA VAL A 229 -11.73 -9.01 10.02
C VAL A 229 -12.92 -8.81 9.08
N THR A 230 -13.99 -9.58 9.28
CA THR A 230 -15.22 -9.45 8.47
C THR A 230 -15.83 -8.05 8.62
N ALA A 231 -15.92 -7.54 9.85
CA ALA A 231 -16.44 -6.20 10.10
C ALA A 231 -15.59 -5.11 9.41
N ALA A 232 -14.26 -5.21 9.53
CA ALA A 232 -13.32 -4.29 8.89
C ALA A 232 -13.38 -4.36 7.35
N ALA A 233 -13.53 -5.56 6.80
CA ALA A 233 -13.66 -5.78 5.37
C ALA A 233 -14.96 -5.15 4.83
N MET A 234 -16.09 -5.34 5.52
CA MET A 234 -17.36 -4.75 5.14
C MET A 234 -17.39 -3.23 5.30
N ASP A 235 -16.74 -2.67 6.33
CA ASP A 235 -16.57 -1.22 6.45
C ASP A 235 -15.79 -0.66 5.25
N SER A 236 -14.70 -1.32 4.84
CA SER A 236 -13.91 -0.94 3.67
C SER A 236 -14.74 -1.01 2.36
N VAL A 237 -15.62 -2.00 2.21
CA VAL A 237 -16.57 -2.06 1.08
C VAL A 237 -17.55 -0.88 1.14
N GLY A 238 -18.11 -0.60 2.32
CA GLY A 238 -19.03 0.54 2.53
C GLY A 238 -18.40 1.89 2.21
N ARG A 239 -17.10 2.04 2.46
CA ARG A 239 -16.32 3.25 2.09
C ARG A 239 -15.86 3.26 0.63
N GLY A 240 -16.03 2.16 -0.10
CA GLY A 240 -15.59 2.01 -1.47
C GLY A 240 -14.07 1.82 -1.62
N THR A 241 -13.33 1.51 -0.54
CA THR A 241 -11.88 1.28 -0.57
C THR A 241 -11.51 -0.17 -0.86
N LEU A 242 -12.48 -1.08 -0.80
CA LEU A 242 -12.37 -2.45 -1.30
C LEU A 242 -13.57 -2.80 -2.18
N LEU A 243 -13.36 -3.62 -3.18
CA LEU A 243 -14.42 -4.36 -3.84
C LEU A 243 -14.88 -5.51 -2.94
N TYR A 244 -16.14 -5.92 -3.08
CA TYR A 244 -16.69 -7.00 -2.25
C TYR A 244 -15.87 -8.30 -2.37
N GLU A 245 -15.49 -8.66 -3.58
CA GLU A 245 -14.68 -9.84 -3.88
C GLU A 245 -13.32 -9.78 -3.18
N GLU A 246 -12.67 -8.62 -3.22
CA GLU A 246 -11.37 -8.40 -2.57
C GLU A 246 -11.49 -8.40 -1.02
N ALA A 247 -12.59 -7.88 -0.50
CA ALA A 247 -12.89 -7.91 0.92
C ALA A 247 -13.08 -9.35 1.43
N MET A 248 -13.74 -10.21 0.65
CA MET A 248 -13.93 -11.61 1.01
C MET A 248 -12.62 -12.41 1.06
N LEU A 249 -11.63 -12.06 0.25
CA LEU A 249 -10.30 -12.70 0.32
C LEU A 249 -9.61 -12.46 1.68
N TYR A 250 -9.80 -11.29 2.30
CA TYR A 250 -9.30 -11.09 3.68
C TYR A 250 -10.02 -11.98 4.70
N VAL A 251 -11.30 -12.21 4.50
CA VAL A 251 -12.08 -13.12 5.39
C VAL A 251 -11.62 -14.56 5.20
N GLU A 252 -11.39 -14.99 3.97
CA GLU A 252 -10.85 -16.31 3.65
C GLU A 252 -9.44 -16.50 4.26
N ASP A 253 -8.57 -15.49 4.12
CA ASP A 253 -7.24 -15.49 4.74
C ASP A 253 -7.33 -15.62 6.27
N ALA A 254 -8.28 -14.90 6.91
CA ALA A 254 -8.51 -14.99 8.35
C ALA A 254 -9.03 -16.38 8.79
N GLN A 255 -9.91 -17.00 7.99
CA GLN A 255 -10.41 -18.35 8.24
C GLN A 255 -9.32 -19.42 8.08
N ALA A 256 -8.44 -19.22 7.08
CA ALA A 256 -7.33 -20.15 6.82
C ALA A 256 -6.17 -20.01 7.82
N ARG A 257 -6.10 -18.91 8.57
CA ARG A 257 -5.04 -18.70 9.55
C ARG A 257 -5.16 -19.71 10.69
N SER A 258 -4.04 -20.30 11.10
CA SER A 258 -4.02 -21.38 12.07
C SER A 258 -4.72 -20.98 13.38
N ALA A 259 -5.61 -21.84 13.87
CA ALA A 259 -6.26 -21.70 15.18
C ALA A 259 -5.26 -21.75 16.36
N TYR A 260 -4.05 -22.26 16.13
CA TYR A 260 -2.95 -22.27 17.12
C TYR A 260 -2.70 -20.90 17.76
N TRP A 261 -2.86 -19.81 17.01
CA TRP A 261 -2.72 -18.42 17.46
C TRP A 261 -3.75 -18.02 18.53
N PHE A 262 -4.85 -18.75 18.61
CA PHE A 262 -5.98 -18.48 19.49
C PHE A 262 -6.14 -19.54 20.58
N GLY A 263 -5.09 -20.35 20.82
CA GLY A 263 -5.09 -21.33 21.91
C GLY A 263 -6.02 -22.53 21.70
N GLN A 264 -6.37 -22.85 20.47
CA GLN A 264 -7.22 -24.00 20.10
C GLN A 264 -6.45 -25.07 19.35
#